data_9758fb0a48a8a18e80b86fb1831ab73b
#
_entry.id   9758fb0a48a8a18e80b86fb1831ab73b
#
_cell.length_a   1.000
_cell.length_b   1.000
_cell.length_c   1.000
_cell.angle_alpha   90.00
_cell.angle_beta   90.00
_cell.angle_gamma   90.00
#
_symmetry.space_group_name_H-M   'P 1'
#
loop_
_entity.id
_entity.type
_entity.pdbx_description
1 polymer ?
#
loop_
_entity_poly.entity_id
_entity_poly.type
_entity_poly.pdbx_seq_one_letter_code
_entity_poly.pdbx_strand_id
1 'polypeptide(L)'
;LMVFLAAILWTGYAILQKFLLREFSSQETMLVFYWIGALSFLPFTDFSSLPQLSNLQWGLLIFCGLNTLIAYGSFAEAMVHIEASKVSTILALTPLITFVLVHTIPDTGLVVEPLSLISISGAILVVIGSMVTALNKTQS
;
A
#
# COMPACT_ATOMS: atom_id res chain seq x y z
N LEU A 1 12.11 -7.41 -12.65
CA LEU A 1 12.26 -8.47 -11.65
C LEU A 1 11.83 -8.01 -10.26
N MET A 2 12.34 -6.87 -9.75
CA MET A 2 12.01 -6.33 -8.41
C MET A 2 10.51 -6.12 -8.20
N VAL A 3 9.80 -5.52 -9.16
CA VAL A 3 8.34 -5.29 -9.07
C VAL A 3 7.57 -6.62 -8.98
N PHE A 4 8.01 -7.64 -9.72
CA PHE A 4 7.39 -8.97 -9.68
C PHE A 4 7.57 -9.65 -8.32
N LEU A 5 8.78 -9.57 -7.75
CA LEU A 5 9.05 -10.06 -6.40
C LEU A 5 8.21 -9.32 -5.34
N ALA A 6 8.11 -7.99 -5.47
CA ALA A 6 7.29 -7.19 -4.58
C ALA A 6 5.81 -7.60 -4.65
N ALA A 7 5.29 -7.89 -5.84
CA ALA A 7 3.92 -8.36 -6.03
C ALA A 7 3.67 -9.74 -5.38
N ILE A 8 4.63 -10.66 -5.48
CA ILE A 8 4.55 -11.98 -4.83
C ILE A 8 4.54 -11.81 -3.30
N LEU A 9 5.46 -11.00 -2.77
CA LEU A 9 5.55 -10.74 -1.33
C LEU A 9 4.29 -10.06 -0.79
N TRP A 10 3.75 -9.09 -1.54
CA TRP A 10 2.49 -8.44 -1.20
C TRP A 10 1.32 -9.41 -1.16
N THR A 11 1.23 -10.31 -2.15
CA THR A 11 0.20 -11.35 -2.20
C THR A 11 0.32 -12.30 -1.00
N GLY A 12 1.54 -12.75 -0.69
CA GLY A 12 1.82 -13.57 0.48
C GLY A 12 1.42 -12.88 1.78
N TYR A 13 1.76 -11.61 1.94
CA TYR A 13 1.36 -10.78 3.07
C TYR A 13 -0.18 -10.71 3.20
N ALA A 14 -0.89 -10.41 2.11
CA ALA A 14 -2.35 -10.28 2.14
C ALA A 14 -3.06 -11.59 2.52
N ILE A 15 -2.57 -12.74 2.01
CA ILE A 15 -3.08 -14.07 2.36
C ILE A 15 -2.81 -14.40 3.83
N LEU A 16 -1.58 -14.18 4.29
CA LEU A 16 -1.20 -14.42 5.69
C LEU A 16 -2.02 -13.54 6.63
N GLN A 17 -2.19 -12.27 6.31
CA GLN A 17 -2.99 -11.36 7.10
C GLN A 17 -4.45 -11.82 7.17
N LYS A 18 -5.05 -12.20 6.04
CA LYS A 18 -6.43 -12.73 6.02
C LYS A 18 -6.58 -14.00 6.85
N PHE A 19 -5.57 -14.85 6.89
CA PHE A 19 -5.54 -16.04 7.73
C PHE A 19 -5.47 -15.68 9.22
N LEU A 20 -4.58 -14.77 9.60
CA LEU A 20 -4.43 -14.33 10.99
C LEU A 20 -5.69 -13.62 11.53
N LEU A 21 -6.39 -12.87 10.68
CA LEU A 21 -7.64 -12.19 11.04
C LEU A 21 -8.82 -13.13 11.36
N ARG A 22 -8.64 -14.45 11.25
CA ARG A 22 -9.62 -15.43 11.74
C ARG A 22 -9.53 -15.66 13.24
N GLU A 23 -8.35 -15.48 13.80
CA GLU A 23 -8.02 -15.77 15.21
C GLU A 23 -7.75 -14.50 16.02
N PHE A 24 -7.21 -13.45 15.35
CA PHE A 24 -6.79 -12.21 15.97
C PHE A 24 -7.54 -11.03 15.39
N SER A 25 -7.68 -9.97 16.19
CA SER A 25 -8.23 -8.69 15.71
C SER A 25 -7.28 -8.01 14.71
N SER A 26 -7.83 -7.08 13.93
CA SER A 26 -7.03 -6.27 12.99
C SER A 26 -5.92 -5.51 13.72
N GLN A 27 -6.21 -4.99 14.90
CA GLN A 27 -5.26 -4.21 15.70
C GLN A 27 -4.11 -5.07 16.22
N GLU A 28 -4.38 -6.26 16.76
CA GLU A 28 -3.35 -7.19 17.24
C GLU A 28 -2.44 -7.65 16.10
N THR A 29 -3.04 -8.02 14.98
CA THR A 29 -2.30 -8.45 13.78
C THR A 29 -1.38 -7.33 13.28
N MET A 30 -1.88 -6.09 13.20
CA MET A 30 -1.09 -4.95 12.76
C MET A 30 0.01 -4.57 13.74
N LEU A 31 -0.25 -4.67 15.05
CA LEU A 31 0.76 -4.43 16.08
C LEU A 31 1.96 -5.37 15.90
N VAL A 32 1.70 -6.67 15.69
CA VAL A 32 2.75 -7.67 15.48
C VAL A 32 3.54 -7.35 14.20
N PHE A 33 2.88 -7.03 13.10
CA PHE A 33 3.57 -6.69 11.85
C PHE A 33 4.44 -5.45 11.97
N TYR A 34 3.96 -4.39 12.65
CA TYR A 34 4.75 -3.19 12.88
C TYR A 34 5.96 -3.45 13.77
N TRP A 35 5.82 -4.28 14.82
CA TRP A 35 6.97 -4.67 15.66
C TRP A 35 8.00 -5.48 14.89
N ILE A 36 7.56 -6.48 14.12
CA ILE A 36 8.48 -7.28 13.29
C ILE A 36 9.18 -6.38 12.28
N GLY A 37 8.45 -5.48 11.61
CA GLY A 37 9.02 -4.52 10.67
C GLY A 37 10.03 -3.60 11.33
N ALA A 38 9.69 -2.98 12.47
CA ALA A 38 10.57 -2.09 13.20
C ALA A 38 11.86 -2.79 13.64
N LEU A 39 11.76 -3.98 14.23
CA LEU A 39 12.93 -4.74 14.65
C LEU A 39 13.80 -5.20 13.47
N SER A 40 13.18 -5.55 12.33
CA SER A 40 13.92 -5.98 11.15
C SER A 40 14.71 -4.84 10.50
N PHE A 41 14.18 -3.61 10.53
CA PHE A 41 14.83 -2.44 9.94
C PHE A 41 15.76 -1.72 10.90
N LEU A 42 15.63 -1.95 12.22
CA LEU A 42 16.45 -1.30 13.23
C LEU A 42 17.97 -1.38 12.97
N PRO A 43 18.55 -2.54 12.58
CA PRO A 43 19.99 -2.65 12.32
C PRO A 43 20.48 -1.84 11.12
N PHE A 44 19.56 -1.47 10.21
CA PHE A 44 19.86 -0.72 8.99
C PHE A 44 19.57 0.79 9.14
N THR A 45 19.10 1.20 10.31
CA THR A 45 18.73 2.61 10.56
C THR A 45 19.94 3.39 11.03
N ASP A 46 20.26 4.48 10.34
CA ASP A 46 21.26 5.45 10.77
C ASP A 46 20.62 6.52 11.66
N PHE A 47 20.76 6.35 12.96
CA PHE A 47 20.25 7.28 13.95
C PHE A 47 21.06 8.60 14.02
N SER A 48 22.27 8.63 13.49
CA SER A 48 23.14 9.82 13.52
C SER A 48 22.60 10.96 12.63
N SER A 49 21.78 10.62 11.64
CA SER A 49 21.13 11.58 10.76
C SER A 49 19.90 12.28 11.37
N LEU A 50 19.27 11.69 12.39
CA LEU A 50 18.04 12.23 12.99
C LEU A 50 18.17 13.65 13.55
N PRO A 51 19.26 14.02 14.30
CA PRO A 51 19.42 15.38 14.80
C PRO A 51 19.63 16.43 13.71
N GLN A 52 19.98 15.99 12.50
CA GLN A 52 20.25 16.89 11.35
C GLN A 52 18.99 17.19 10.54
N LEU A 53 17.86 16.54 10.85
CA LEU A 53 16.60 16.76 10.15
C LEU A 53 16.03 18.14 10.47
N SER A 54 15.62 18.86 9.41
CA SER A 54 14.88 20.10 9.54
C SER A 54 13.47 19.85 10.09
N ASN A 55 12.82 20.92 10.61
CA ASN A 55 11.44 20.82 11.10
C ASN A 55 10.47 20.30 10.03
N LEU A 56 10.68 20.66 8.76
CA LEU A 56 9.87 20.15 7.65
C LEU A 56 10.06 18.64 7.47
N GLN A 57 11.30 18.15 7.52
CA GLN A 57 11.60 16.73 7.38
C GLN A 57 11.03 15.92 8.56
N TRP A 58 11.08 16.45 9.78
CA TRP A 58 10.39 15.84 10.92
C TRP A 58 8.88 15.78 10.73
N GLY A 59 8.27 16.88 10.26
CA GLY A 59 6.85 16.91 9.94
C GLY A 59 6.46 15.87 8.88
N LEU A 60 7.24 15.76 7.82
CA LEU A 60 7.03 14.76 6.78
C LEU A 60 7.20 13.32 7.30
N LEU A 61 8.20 13.08 8.14
CA LEU A 61 8.44 11.75 8.72
C LEU A 61 7.24 11.31 9.60
N ILE A 62 6.75 12.20 10.46
CA ILE A 62 5.57 11.95 11.29
C ILE A 62 4.34 11.74 10.42
N PHE A 63 4.14 12.58 9.40
CA PHE A 63 3.03 12.44 8.46
C PHE A 63 3.07 11.09 7.74
N CYS A 64 4.22 10.66 7.22
CA CYS A 64 4.38 9.36 6.57
C CYS A 64 4.09 8.21 7.53
N GLY A 65 4.55 8.29 8.78
CA GLY A 65 4.27 7.28 9.81
C GLY A 65 2.79 7.16 10.12
N LEU A 66 2.11 8.28 10.35
CA LEU A 66 0.67 8.31 10.61
C LEU A 66 -0.14 7.85 9.40
N ASN A 67 0.23 8.30 8.21
CA ASN A 67 -0.42 7.87 6.96
C ASN A 67 -0.31 6.35 6.76
N THR A 68 0.88 5.79 7.01
CA THR A 68 1.11 4.34 6.93
C THR A 68 0.24 3.60 7.94
N LEU A 69 0.21 4.07 9.20
CA LEU A 69 -0.59 3.47 10.26
C LEU A 69 -2.09 3.44 9.89
N ILE A 70 -2.62 4.57 9.41
CA ILE A 70 -4.03 4.70 9.01
C ILE A 70 -4.32 3.82 7.79
N ALA A 71 -3.47 3.88 6.76
CA ALA A 71 -3.70 3.16 5.51
C ALA A 71 -3.70 1.63 5.72
N TYR A 72 -2.67 1.09 6.36
CA TYR A 72 -2.60 -0.36 6.62
C TYR A 72 -3.57 -0.82 7.70
N GLY A 73 -3.85 0.01 8.71
CA GLY A 73 -4.88 -0.27 9.69
C GLY A 73 -6.26 -0.38 9.06
N SER A 74 -6.62 0.57 8.19
CA SER A 74 -7.87 0.54 7.42
C SER A 74 -7.94 -0.65 6.46
N PHE A 75 -6.81 -1.01 5.84
CA PHE A 75 -6.71 -2.20 4.99
C PHE A 75 -6.97 -3.48 5.79
N ALA A 76 -6.34 -3.62 6.95
CA ALA A 76 -6.55 -4.77 7.84
C ALA A 76 -8.00 -4.88 8.30
N GLU A 77 -8.60 -3.75 8.70
CA GLU A 77 -9.99 -3.69 9.12
C GLU A 77 -10.95 -4.04 7.98
N ALA A 78 -10.71 -3.52 6.78
CA ALA A 78 -11.50 -3.88 5.60
C ALA A 78 -11.46 -5.39 5.32
N MET A 79 -10.31 -6.04 5.53
CA MET A 79 -10.15 -7.48 5.33
C MET A 79 -10.88 -8.33 6.37
N VAL A 80 -11.28 -7.78 7.50
CA VAL A 80 -12.18 -8.47 8.46
C VAL A 80 -13.56 -8.66 7.83
N HIS A 81 -14.07 -7.64 7.15
CA HIS A 81 -15.46 -7.57 6.69
C HIS A 81 -15.67 -8.04 5.25
N ILE A 82 -14.65 -7.93 4.40
CA ILE A 82 -14.74 -8.27 2.98
C ILE A 82 -13.59 -9.18 2.53
N GLU A 83 -13.80 -9.84 1.40
CA GLU A 83 -12.81 -10.75 0.83
C GLU A 83 -11.54 -10.00 0.39
N ALA A 84 -10.38 -10.62 0.59
CA ALA A 84 -9.09 -10.05 0.23
C ALA A 84 -9.00 -9.66 -1.26
N SER A 85 -9.64 -10.42 -2.14
CA SER A 85 -9.71 -10.12 -3.57
C SER A 85 -10.41 -8.79 -3.87
N LYS A 86 -11.50 -8.50 -3.17
CA LYS A 86 -12.25 -7.24 -3.32
C LYS A 86 -11.47 -6.04 -2.77
N VAL A 87 -10.82 -6.21 -1.62
CA VAL A 87 -9.94 -5.17 -1.05
C VAL A 87 -8.79 -4.87 -2.00
N SER A 88 -8.13 -5.91 -2.54
CA SER A 88 -7.04 -5.75 -3.50
C SER A 88 -7.49 -5.07 -4.80
N THR A 89 -8.73 -5.32 -5.25
CA THR A 89 -9.31 -4.64 -6.42
C THR A 89 -9.45 -3.14 -6.18
N ILE A 90 -9.90 -2.73 -4.99
CA ILE A 90 -10.00 -1.31 -4.62
C ILE A 90 -8.60 -0.68 -4.59
N LEU A 91 -7.62 -1.36 -4.01
CA LEU A 91 -6.24 -0.88 -3.97
C LEU A 91 -5.62 -0.73 -5.37
N ALA A 92 -6.00 -1.57 -6.32
CA ALA A 92 -5.54 -1.47 -7.69
C ALA A 92 -5.96 -0.15 -8.40
N LEU A 93 -6.94 0.58 -7.85
CA LEU A 93 -7.31 1.92 -8.33
C LEU A 93 -6.36 3.02 -7.83
N THR A 94 -5.56 2.76 -6.80
CA THR A 94 -4.67 3.77 -6.20
C THR A 94 -3.73 4.44 -7.22
N PRO A 95 -3.03 3.72 -8.11
CA PRO A 95 -2.17 4.35 -9.11
C PRO A 95 -2.94 5.29 -10.05
N LEU A 96 -4.19 4.94 -10.39
CA LEU A 96 -5.03 5.77 -11.25
C LEU A 96 -5.45 7.06 -10.55
N ILE A 97 -5.86 6.95 -9.28
CA ILE A 97 -6.23 8.11 -8.46
C ILE A 97 -5.02 9.02 -8.29
N THR A 98 -3.86 8.47 -7.95
CA THR A 98 -2.61 9.22 -7.83
C THR A 98 -2.27 9.94 -9.13
N PHE A 99 -2.39 9.26 -10.27
CA PHE A 99 -2.17 9.85 -11.58
C PHE A 99 -3.08 11.05 -11.84
N VAL A 100 -4.39 10.89 -11.61
CA VAL A 100 -5.37 11.98 -11.79
C VAL A 100 -5.03 13.15 -10.88
N LEU A 101 -4.72 12.90 -9.60
CA LEU A 101 -4.39 13.95 -8.63
C LEU A 101 -3.14 14.74 -9.04
N VAL A 102 -2.07 14.05 -9.44
CA VAL A 102 -0.81 14.72 -9.85
C VAL A 102 -1.01 15.59 -11.09
N HIS A 103 -1.91 15.21 -12.02
CA HIS A 103 -2.18 15.99 -13.22
C HIS A 103 -3.22 17.10 -13.04
N THR A 104 -4.03 17.03 -11.98
CA THR A 104 -5.09 18.04 -11.74
C THR A 104 -4.65 19.12 -10.76
N ILE A 105 -3.65 18.86 -9.91
CA ILE A 105 -3.15 19.84 -8.94
C ILE A 105 -1.96 20.59 -9.60
N PRO A 106 -2.14 21.87 -9.98
CA PRO A 106 -1.05 22.67 -10.50
C PRO A 106 0.02 22.93 -9.42
N ASP A 107 1.25 23.15 -9.84
CA ASP A 107 2.39 23.58 -9.00
C ASP A 107 2.80 22.61 -7.87
N THR A 108 2.64 21.30 -8.08
CA THR A 108 3.14 20.31 -7.10
C THR A 108 4.66 20.25 -7.01
N GLY A 109 5.40 20.93 -7.92
CA GLY A 109 6.86 20.82 -8.03
C GLY A 109 7.34 19.40 -8.40
N LEU A 110 6.41 18.48 -8.66
CA LEU A 110 6.72 17.12 -9.07
C LEU A 110 7.02 17.09 -10.58
N VAL A 111 8.13 16.47 -10.93
CA VAL A 111 8.44 16.19 -12.33
C VAL A 111 7.51 15.08 -12.78
N VAL A 112 6.45 15.44 -13.49
CA VAL A 112 5.51 14.47 -14.06
C VAL A 112 6.12 13.93 -15.35
N GLU A 113 6.55 12.66 -15.32
CA GLU A 113 6.98 12.01 -16.55
C GLU A 113 5.80 11.85 -17.53
N PRO A 114 6.03 12.11 -18.83
CA PRO A 114 4.99 11.92 -19.82
C PRO A 114 4.59 10.44 -19.88
N LEU A 115 3.29 10.20 -19.87
CA LEU A 115 2.75 8.83 -19.95
C LEU A 115 3.17 8.19 -21.27
N SER A 116 3.88 7.08 -21.17
CA SER A 116 4.09 6.22 -22.32
C SER A 116 2.81 5.42 -22.64
N LEU A 117 2.61 5.06 -23.91
CA LEU A 117 1.53 4.16 -24.31
C LEU A 117 1.57 2.83 -23.55
N ILE A 118 2.76 2.37 -23.16
CA ILE A 118 2.95 1.15 -22.35
C ILE A 118 2.36 1.35 -20.95
N SER A 119 2.58 2.51 -20.32
CA SER A 119 2.05 2.81 -18.99
C SER A 119 0.52 2.88 -19.00
N ILE A 120 -0.07 3.49 -20.03
CA ILE A 120 -1.53 3.57 -20.21
C ILE A 120 -2.11 2.16 -20.42
N SER A 121 -1.52 1.37 -21.31
CA SER A 121 -2.01 0.01 -21.55
C SER A 121 -1.89 -0.89 -20.30
N GLY A 122 -0.82 -0.76 -19.54
CA GLY A 122 -0.64 -1.45 -18.25
C GLY A 122 -1.71 -1.06 -17.23
N ALA A 123 -2.02 0.23 -17.11
CA ALA A 123 -3.08 0.72 -16.22
C ALA A 123 -4.46 0.17 -16.60
N ILE A 124 -4.79 0.14 -17.90
CA ILE A 124 -6.04 -0.43 -18.42
C ILE A 124 -6.11 -1.93 -18.09
N LEU A 125 -5.05 -2.68 -18.32
CA LEU A 125 -4.99 -4.12 -18.02
C LEU A 125 -5.19 -4.40 -16.53
N VAL A 126 -4.60 -3.59 -15.63
CA VAL A 126 -4.80 -3.71 -14.18
C VAL A 126 -6.26 -3.48 -13.81
N VAL A 127 -6.90 -2.46 -14.37
CA VAL A 127 -8.33 -2.17 -14.11
C VAL A 127 -9.22 -3.30 -14.59
N ILE A 128 -9.02 -3.78 -15.82
CA ILE A 128 -9.81 -4.89 -16.38
C ILE A 128 -9.62 -6.16 -15.54
N GLY A 129 -8.39 -6.52 -15.22
CA GLY A 129 -8.08 -7.69 -14.39
C GLY A 129 -8.72 -7.60 -13.00
N SER A 130 -8.68 -6.43 -12.38
CA SER A 130 -9.31 -6.16 -11.09
C SER A 130 -10.83 -6.26 -11.17
N MET A 131 -11.46 -5.73 -12.22
CA MET A 131 -12.91 -5.83 -12.44
C MET A 131 -13.36 -7.28 -12.63
N VAL A 132 -12.63 -8.06 -13.44
CA VAL A 132 -12.93 -9.48 -13.65
C VAL A 132 -12.87 -10.24 -12.31
N THR A 133 -11.87 -9.96 -11.50
CA THR A 133 -11.73 -10.60 -10.17
C THR A 133 -12.87 -10.19 -9.22
N ALA A 134 -13.29 -8.94 -9.24
CA ALA A 134 -14.37 -8.43 -8.38
C ALA A 134 -15.74 -8.97 -8.78
N LEU A 135 -15.98 -9.17 -10.09
CA LEU A 135 -17.24 -9.65 -10.63
C LEU A 135 -17.40 -11.17 -10.57
N ASN A 136 -16.29 -11.91 -10.56
CA ASN A 136 -16.34 -13.35 -10.34
C ASN A 136 -16.80 -13.61 -8.89
N LYS A 137 -18.10 -13.92 -8.75
CA LYS A 137 -18.65 -14.46 -7.50
C LYS A 137 -17.90 -15.75 -7.20
N THR A 138 -17.04 -15.74 -6.21
CA THR A 138 -16.53 -16.97 -5.63
C THR A 138 -17.76 -17.69 -5.07
N GLN A 139 -18.17 -18.76 -5.74
CA GLN A 139 -19.15 -19.69 -5.17
C GLN A 139 -18.44 -20.38 -4.00
N SER A 140 -18.75 -19.96 -2.80
CA SER A 140 -18.43 -20.65 -1.55
C SER A 140 -19.73 -21.08 -0.89
#